data_8eddd8a55c4d0ccd503624a8882d3be2
#
_entry.id   8eddd8a55c4d0ccd503624a8882d3be2
#
_cell.length_a   1.000
_cell.length_b   1.000
_cell.length_c   1.000
_cell.angle_alpha   90.00
_cell.angle_beta   90.00
_cell.angle_gamma   90.00
#
_symmetry.space_group_name_H-M   'P 1'
#
loop_
_entity.id
_entity.type
_entity.pdbx_description
1 polymer ?
#
loop_
_entity_poly.entity_id
_entity_poly.type
_entity_poly.pdbx_seq_one_letter_code
_entity_poly.pdbx_strand_id
1 'polypeptide(L)'
;MGTGENNKEIAARLALTRRALGYDRQTEFVEALNTVFSVSPARWNNYETGRERIAVPVALALCDRFDLSFGWIYRGKRGELPARILWAIEDIEAVEQRRTKLRADL
;
A
#
# COMPACT_ATOMS: atom_id res chain seq x y z
N MET A 1 -23.84 0.38 1.07
CA MET A 1 -22.41 0.41 1.36
C MET A 1 -21.60 0.15 0.12
N GLY A 2 -20.82 1.12 -0.27
CA GLY A 2 -20.10 1.06 -1.50
C GLY A 2 -18.85 0.24 -1.42
N THR A 3 -18.72 -0.77 -2.27
CA THR A 3 -17.45 -1.45 -2.52
C THR A 3 -16.36 -0.45 -2.95
N GLY A 4 -16.76 0.70 -3.54
CA GLY A 4 -15.82 1.74 -3.97
C GLY A 4 -15.04 2.39 -2.84
N GLU A 5 -15.65 2.59 -1.65
CA GLU A 5 -14.96 3.14 -0.50
C GLU A 5 -13.91 2.17 0.03
N ASN A 6 -14.26 0.88 0.15
CA ASN A 6 -13.32 -0.13 0.58
C ASN A 6 -12.15 -0.27 -0.38
N ASN A 7 -12.42 -0.17 -1.69
CA ASN A 7 -11.36 -0.22 -2.69
C ASN A 7 -10.43 0.99 -2.60
N LYS A 8 -10.97 2.17 -2.32
CA LYS A 8 -10.17 3.38 -2.14
C LYS A 8 -9.27 3.29 -0.92
N GLU A 9 -9.79 2.76 0.18
CA GLU A 9 -9.01 2.56 1.40
C GLU A 9 -7.90 1.54 1.18
N ILE A 10 -8.21 0.42 0.54
CA ILE A 10 -7.22 -0.60 0.20
C ILE A 10 -6.17 -0.01 -0.74
N ALA A 11 -6.61 0.73 -1.76
CA ALA A 11 -5.71 1.38 -2.71
C ALA A 11 -4.74 2.33 -2.03
N ALA A 12 -5.24 3.17 -1.14
CA ALA A 12 -4.41 4.10 -0.38
C ALA A 12 -3.39 3.37 0.49
N ARG A 13 -3.80 2.27 1.13
CA ARG A 13 -2.89 1.46 1.94
C ARG A 13 -1.80 0.79 1.10
N LEU A 14 -2.14 0.33 -0.10
CA LEU A 14 -1.15 -0.27 -1.01
C LEU A 14 -0.10 0.75 -1.44
N ALA A 15 -0.52 1.95 -1.82
CA ALA A 15 0.40 3.02 -2.18
C ALA A 15 1.30 3.42 -0.99
N LEU A 16 0.71 3.56 0.18
CA LEU A 16 1.43 3.87 1.41
C LEU A 16 2.46 2.78 1.75
N THR A 17 2.06 1.52 1.63
CA THR A 17 2.92 0.37 1.89
C THR A 17 4.10 0.35 0.94
N ARG A 18 3.87 0.56 -0.35
CA ARG A 18 4.93 0.61 -1.36
C ARG A 18 5.97 1.67 -0.99
N ARG A 19 5.52 2.86 -0.63
CA ARG A 19 6.40 3.96 -0.24
C ARG A 19 7.15 3.65 1.06
N ALA A 20 6.47 3.06 2.02
CA ALA A 20 7.07 2.67 3.30
C ALA A 20 8.16 1.60 3.12
N LEU A 21 8.03 0.75 2.11
CA LEU A 21 9.02 -0.26 1.76
C LEU A 21 10.21 0.33 0.99
N GLY A 22 10.18 1.62 0.68
CA GLY A 22 11.29 2.32 0.01
C GLY A 22 11.16 2.42 -1.50
N TYR A 23 10.02 2.05 -2.06
CA TYR A 23 9.81 2.09 -3.51
C TYR A 23 8.98 3.32 -3.89
N ASP A 24 9.64 4.37 -4.32
CA ASP A 24 8.97 5.59 -4.76
C ASP A 24 8.19 5.38 -6.05
N ARG A 25 8.65 4.47 -6.91
CA ARG A 25 8.02 4.19 -8.20
C ARG A 25 7.32 2.84 -8.20
N GLN A 26 6.15 2.81 -8.82
CA GLN A 26 5.39 1.57 -8.97
C GLN A 26 6.16 0.52 -9.77
N THR A 27 6.87 0.92 -10.82
CA THR A 27 7.60 -0.01 -11.68
C THR A 27 8.68 -0.78 -10.92
N GLU A 28 9.44 -0.08 -10.08
CA GLU A 28 10.48 -0.73 -9.25
C GLU A 28 9.86 -1.72 -8.26
N PHE A 29 8.73 -1.34 -7.67
CA PHE A 29 8.02 -2.20 -6.74
C PHE A 29 7.49 -3.47 -7.43
N VAL A 30 6.90 -3.31 -8.61
CA VAL A 30 6.39 -4.45 -9.39
C VAL A 30 7.52 -5.40 -9.77
N GLU A 31 8.67 -4.89 -10.14
CA GLU A 31 9.85 -5.72 -10.41
C GLU A 31 10.24 -6.56 -9.19
N ALA A 32 10.27 -5.93 -8.02
CA ALA A 32 10.57 -6.64 -6.78
C ALA A 32 9.52 -7.69 -6.44
N LEU A 33 8.25 -7.39 -6.67
CA LEU A 33 7.16 -8.33 -6.42
C LEU A 33 7.21 -9.50 -7.41
N ASN A 34 7.58 -9.24 -8.66
CA ASN A 34 7.61 -10.26 -9.71
C ASN A 34 8.70 -11.31 -9.53
N THR A 35 9.55 -11.18 -8.53
CA THR A 35 10.45 -12.28 -8.16
C THR A 35 9.66 -13.47 -7.60
N VAL A 36 8.45 -13.25 -7.11
CA VAL A 36 7.61 -14.30 -6.49
C VAL A 36 6.25 -14.45 -7.15
N PHE A 37 5.76 -13.43 -7.84
CA PHE A 37 4.45 -13.46 -8.47
C PHE A 37 4.40 -12.46 -9.63
N SER A 38 3.81 -12.87 -10.76
CA SER A 38 3.74 -12.01 -11.93
C SER A 38 2.50 -11.12 -11.90
N VAL A 39 2.73 -9.80 -11.87
CA VAL A 39 1.68 -8.79 -12.00
C VAL A 39 2.19 -7.68 -12.90
N SER A 40 1.35 -7.18 -13.81
CA SER A 40 1.76 -6.10 -14.72
C SER A 40 1.77 -4.74 -13.98
N PRO A 41 2.60 -3.79 -14.41
CA PRO A 41 2.55 -2.43 -13.87
C PRO A 41 1.18 -1.78 -14.00
N ALA A 42 0.49 -2.01 -15.13
CA ALA A 42 -0.85 -1.47 -15.35
C ALA A 42 -1.85 -2.03 -14.34
N ARG A 43 -1.79 -3.33 -14.07
CA ARG A 43 -2.68 -3.95 -13.09
C ARG A 43 -2.38 -3.47 -11.68
N TRP A 44 -1.11 -3.36 -11.32
CA TRP A 44 -0.73 -2.80 -10.02
C TRP A 44 -1.27 -1.38 -9.86
N ASN A 45 -1.16 -0.56 -10.91
CA ASN A 45 -1.73 0.79 -10.88
C ASN A 45 -3.23 0.77 -10.66
N ASN A 46 -3.95 -0.19 -11.22
CA ASN A 46 -5.39 -0.34 -10.96
C ASN A 46 -5.66 -0.63 -9.49
N TYR A 47 -4.80 -1.38 -8.84
CA TYR A 47 -4.91 -1.63 -7.40
C TYR A 47 -4.70 -0.36 -6.58
N GLU A 48 -3.69 0.44 -6.94
CA GLU A 48 -3.37 1.66 -6.19
C GLU A 48 -4.34 2.83 -6.46
N THR A 49 -5.11 2.76 -7.53
CA THR A 49 -6.09 3.80 -7.86
C THR A 49 -7.52 3.42 -7.46
N GLY A 50 -7.71 2.21 -6.95
CA GLY A 50 -9.03 1.73 -6.55
C GLY A 50 -9.92 1.27 -7.69
N ARG A 51 -9.40 1.18 -8.91
CA ARG A 51 -10.15 0.67 -10.05
C ARG A 51 -10.41 -0.82 -9.93
N GLU A 52 -9.51 -1.53 -9.28
CA GLU A 52 -9.60 -2.96 -9.09
C GLU A 52 -9.18 -3.29 -7.67
N ARG A 53 -9.89 -4.21 -7.01
CA ARG A 53 -9.49 -4.72 -5.70
C ARG A 53 -8.35 -5.71 -5.89
N ILE A 54 -7.31 -5.61 -5.05
CA ILE A 54 -6.20 -6.55 -5.10
C ILE A 54 -6.70 -7.98 -4.90
N ALA A 55 -6.31 -8.87 -5.83
CA ALA A 55 -6.69 -10.27 -5.77
C ALA A 55 -5.92 -10.99 -4.65
N VAL A 56 -6.57 -11.97 -4.03
CA VAL A 56 -5.97 -12.73 -2.93
C VAL A 56 -4.62 -13.35 -3.29
N PRO A 57 -4.43 -13.98 -4.47
CA PRO A 57 -3.12 -14.51 -4.81
C PRO A 57 -2.01 -13.45 -4.86
N VAL A 58 -2.32 -12.25 -5.33
CA VAL A 58 -1.35 -11.14 -5.35
C VAL A 58 -1.07 -10.66 -3.93
N ALA A 59 -2.10 -10.54 -3.11
CA ALA A 59 -1.95 -10.15 -1.71
C ALA A 59 -1.12 -11.17 -0.93
N LEU A 60 -1.31 -12.46 -1.20
CA LEU A 60 -0.48 -13.53 -0.60
C LEU A 60 0.99 -13.36 -0.96
N ALA A 61 1.28 -13.14 -2.25
CA ALA A 61 2.66 -12.91 -2.70
C ALA A 61 3.28 -11.69 -2.03
N LEU A 62 2.48 -10.63 -1.88
CA LEU A 62 2.91 -9.40 -1.22
C LEU A 62 3.26 -9.65 0.25
N CYS A 63 2.39 -10.38 0.96
CA CYS A 63 2.62 -10.71 2.36
C CYS A 63 3.87 -11.56 2.53
N ASP A 64 4.05 -12.57 1.68
CA ASP A 64 5.21 -13.46 1.76
C ASP A 64 6.51 -12.73 1.44
N ARG A 65 6.48 -11.85 0.42
CA ARG A 65 7.70 -11.16 -0.03
C ARG A 65 8.15 -10.07 0.94
N PHE A 66 7.20 -9.35 1.55
CA PHE A 66 7.48 -8.15 2.33
C PHE A 66 7.09 -8.26 3.80
N ASP A 67 6.69 -9.43 4.26
CA ASP A 67 6.31 -9.66 5.65
C ASP A 67 5.12 -8.80 6.09
N LEU A 68 4.10 -8.79 5.27
CA LEU A 68 2.86 -8.06 5.54
C LEU A 68 1.77 -9.02 5.98
N SER A 69 0.61 -8.49 6.37
CA SER A 69 -0.54 -9.28 6.75
C SER A 69 -1.77 -8.91 5.92
N PHE A 70 -2.68 -9.85 5.76
CA PHE A 70 -3.99 -9.60 5.16
C PHE A 70 -4.78 -8.58 5.97
N GLY A 71 -4.65 -8.65 7.29
CA GLY A 71 -5.32 -7.70 8.17
C GLY A 71 -4.94 -6.26 7.87
N TRP A 72 -3.67 -6.02 7.57
CA TRP A 72 -3.23 -4.70 7.15
C TRP A 72 -3.78 -4.32 5.77
N ILE A 73 -3.60 -5.20 4.78
CA ILE A 73 -3.97 -4.88 3.38
C ILE A 73 -5.48 -4.62 3.27
N TYR A 74 -6.29 -5.54 3.78
CA TYR A 74 -7.74 -5.49 3.56
C TYR A 74 -8.52 -4.73 4.63
N ARG A 75 -7.95 -4.56 5.82
CA ARG A 75 -8.69 -4.00 6.96
C ARG A 75 -7.95 -2.87 7.68
N GLY A 76 -6.73 -2.56 7.30
CA GLY A 76 -5.96 -1.49 7.92
C GLY A 76 -5.50 -1.78 9.36
N LYS A 77 -5.39 -3.05 9.73
CA LYS A 77 -4.91 -3.44 11.06
C LYS A 77 -3.39 -3.38 11.12
N ARG A 78 -2.86 -2.57 12.01
CA ARG A 78 -1.41 -2.31 12.10
C ARG A 78 -0.68 -3.24 13.07
N GLY A 79 -1.40 -3.93 13.94
CA GLY A 79 -0.82 -4.71 15.03
C GLY A 79 0.06 -5.87 14.61
N GLU A 80 -0.09 -6.36 13.39
CA GLU A 80 0.69 -7.49 12.87
C GLU A 80 1.87 -7.05 11.99
N LEU A 81 2.03 -5.75 11.76
CA LEU A 81 3.12 -5.24 10.93
C LEU A 81 4.44 -5.25 11.70
N PRO A 82 5.56 -5.61 11.04
CA PRO A 82 6.87 -5.44 11.66
C PRO A 82 7.10 -3.96 12.04
N ALA A 83 7.80 -3.74 13.14
CA ALA A 83 8.02 -2.39 13.67
C ALA A 83 8.64 -1.46 12.64
N ARG A 84 9.60 -1.94 11.84
CA ARG A 84 10.28 -1.12 10.82
C ARG A 84 9.30 -0.59 9.77
N ILE A 85 8.32 -1.42 9.38
CA ILE A 85 7.32 -1.03 8.38
C ILE A 85 6.31 -0.07 9.01
N LEU A 86 5.86 -0.37 10.22
CA LEU A 86 4.93 0.49 10.95
C LEU A 86 5.52 1.89 11.15
N TRP A 87 6.78 1.98 11.55
CA TRP A 87 7.46 3.27 11.76
C TRP A 87 7.59 4.03 10.44
N ALA A 88 7.93 3.35 9.35
CA ALA A 88 8.02 4.00 8.04
C ALA A 88 6.67 4.55 7.58
N ILE A 89 5.60 3.80 7.81
CA ILE A 89 4.23 4.25 7.51
C ILE A 89 3.89 5.50 8.32
N GLU A 90 4.17 5.47 9.61
CA GLU A 90 3.88 6.59 10.50
C GLU A 90 4.67 7.84 10.12
N ASP A 91 5.93 7.68 9.71
CA ASP A 91 6.75 8.80 9.25
C ASP A 91 6.17 9.44 7.99
N ILE A 92 5.74 8.64 7.03
CA ILE A 92 5.12 9.15 5.80
C ILE A 92 3.84 9.90 6.13
N GLU A 93 3.00 9.32 6.97
CA GLU A 93 1.75 9.95 7.38
C GLU A 93 1.99 11.28 8.11
N ALA A 94 2.99 11.33 8.97
CA ALA A 94 3.34 12.55 9.68
C ALA A 94 3.78 13.66 8.73
N VAL A 95 4.59 13.34 7.71
CA VAL A 95 5.01 14.30 6.70
C VAL A 95 3.81 14.82 5.91
N GLU A 96 2.93 13.93 5.50
CA GLU A 96 1.73 14.31 4.73
C GLU A 96 0.79 15.19 5.55
N GLN A 97 0.60 14.89 6.82
CA GLN A 97 -0.21 15.72 7.72
C GLN A 97 0.36 17.11 7.86
N ARG A 98 1.68 17.25 7.99
CA ARG A 98 2.34 18.56 8.07
C ARG A 98 2.14 19.34 6.78
N ARG A 99 2.26 18.72 5.62
CA ARG A 99 2.03 19.37 4.33
C ARG A 99 0.59 19.85 4.19
N THR A 100 -0.37 19.03 4.58
CA THR A 100 -1.78 19.39 4.56
C THR A 100 -2.06 20.56 5.47
N LYS A 101 -1.51 20.57 6.67
CA LYS A 101 -1.67 21.64 7.63
C LYS A 101 -1.09 22.96 7.10
N LEU A 102 0.09 22.92 6.52
CA LEU A 102 0.73 24.10 5.94
C LEU A 102 -0.12 24.69 4.80
N ARG A 103 -0.70 23.85 3.96
CA ARG A 103 -1.60 24.30 2.89
C ARG A 103 -2.85 24.94 3.45
N ALA A 104 -3.41 24.40 4.52
CA ALA A 104 -4.59 24.94 5.16
C ALA A 104 -4.34 26.31 5.77
N ASP A 105 -3.11 26.57 6.25
CA ASP A 105 -2.71 27.84 6.87
C ASP A 105 -2.39 28.94 5.85
N LEU A 106 -2.29 28.58 4.57
CA LEU A 106 -2.07 29.57 3.51
C LEU A 106 -3.40 30.12 3.01
#